data_fc9b0f4ba5ce3305a51cc0b335ad89c6
#
_entry.id   fc9b0f4ba5ce3305a51cc0b335ad89c6
#
_cell.length_a   1.000
_cell.length_b   1.000
_cell.length_c   1.000
_cell.angle_alpha   90.00
_cell.angle_beta   90.00
_cell.angle_gamma   90.00
#
_symmetry.space_group_name_H-M   'P 1'
#
loop_
_entity.id
_entity.type
_entity.pdbx_description
1 polymer ?
#
loop_
_entity_poly.entity_id
_entity_poly.type
_entity_poly.pdbx_seq_one_letter_code
_entity_poly.pdbx_strand_id
1 'polypeptide(L)'
;MSTGYAPSDRDYVLEGHTLPTTNDHNDVASTPALNVVVAGSTSAAGQAVVAALLAAGAGVAAVDLDAARLEELAQNHDGVIPYTCNLANLESVEKLAAAVRSDLGPVDGLIHLVGGWRGGDGITGQKDEDWDVLHTSIMTTLRNTSRVFYPDLEASPRGRLAIVSATAAANPTAGGASYSAVKAASEAWVLGVADGFSTAQSGHKTEPKEQTSAAVVFVVKALLDDAMKEAAPHRKFPGYTHVKELAEHIAALFDAPASHLNGTRQHLA
;
A
#
# COMPACT_ATOMS: atom_id res chain seq x y z
N MET A 1 60.33 -77.37 -27.82
CA MET A 1 60.84 -76.28 -26.98
C MET A 1 59.70 -75.46 -26.53
N SER A 2 59.18 -75.73 -25.34
CA SER A 2 59.35 -74.94 -24.15
C SER A 2 58.75 -73.55 -24.35
N THR A 3 57.85 -73.00 -23.59
CA THR A 3 57.58 -73.02 -22.18
C THR A 3 56.23 -72.39 -21.94
N GLY A 4 55.47 -72.89 -21.10
CA GLY A 4 54.38 -72.53 -20.35
C GLY A 4 54.52 -71.24 -19.48
N TYR A 5 53.42 -70.66 -19.30
CA TYR A 5 53.19 -69.81 -18.11
C TYR A 5 51.66 -69.75 -17.78
N ALA A 6 51.33 -69.97 -16.52
CA ALA A 6 50.01 -69.97 -15.99
C ALA A 6 49.59 -68.55 -15.58
N PRO A 7 48.27 -68.17 -15.59
CA PRO A 7 47.83 -66.90 -15.16
C PRO A 7 47.53 -66.85 -13.66
N SER A 8 47.89 -65.74 -13.01
CA SER A 8 47.61 -65.40 -11.65
C SER A 8 46.21 -64.69 -11.58
N ASP A 9 45.44 -65.10 -10.58
CA ASP A 9 44.22 -64.44 -10.11
C ASP A 9 44.46 -62.93 -9.84
N ARG A 10 43.58 -62.08 -10.37
CA ARG A 10 43.41 -60.73 -9.90
C ARG A 10 41.92 -60.49 -9.58
N ASP A 11 41.71 -60.24 -8.32
CA ASP A 11 40.46 -59.78 -7.76
C ASP A 11 39.95 -58.48 -8.47
N TYR A 12 38.76 -58.54 -9.02
CA TYR A 12 38.05 -57.34 -9.48
C TYR A 12 37.27 -56.74 -8.32
N VAL A 13 37.79 -55.64 -7.78
CA VAL A 13 37.08 -54.76 -6.88
C VAL A 13 36.09 -53.95 -7.73
N LEU A 14 34.79 -54.12 -7.51
CA LEU A 14 33.76 -53.28 -8.07
C LEU A 14 33.80 -51.91 -7.40
N GLU A 15 34.36 -50.91 -8.07
CA GLU A 15 34.21 -49.51 -7.68
C GLU A 15 32.76 -49.07 -7.91
N GLY A 16 32.09 -48.70 -6.82
CA GLY A 16 30.73 -48.15 -6.83
C GLY A 16 30.71 -46.80 -7.53
N HIS A 17 30.03 -46.72 -8.68
CA HIS A 17 29.63 -45.46 -9.28
C HIS A 17 28.58 -44.83 -8.40
N THR A 18 28.96 -43.85 -7.58
CA THR A 18 28.04 -42.88 -6.99
C THR A 18 27.55 -41.98 -8.11
N LEU A 19 26.25 -42.09 -8.41
CA LEU A 19 25.55 -41.13 -9.24
C LEU A 19 25.55 -39.77 -8.54
N PRO A 20 25.81 -38.66 -9.26
CA PRO A 20 25.64 -37.31 -8.66
C PRO A 20 24.17 -37.09 -8.34
N THR A 21 23.86 -36.90 -7.06
CA THR A 21 22.57 -36.35 -6.63
C THR A 21 22.50 -34.92 -7.11
N THR A 22 21.82 -34.67 -8.22
CA THR A 22 21.38 -33.35 -8.59
C THR A 22 20.34 -32.92 -7.56
N ASN A 23 20.76 -32.15 -6.56
CA ASN A 23 19.85 -31.30 -5.81
C ASN A 23 19.41 -30.18 -6.77
N ASP A 24 18.37 -30.44 -7.54
CA ASP A 24 17.53 -29.42 -8.14
C ASP A 24 16.78 -28.73 -6.99
N HIS A 25 17.47 -27.82 -6.31
CA HIS A 25 16.77 -26.74 -5.64
C HIS A 25 16.18 -25.89 -6.78
N ASN A 26 14.90 -26.09 -7.02
CA ASN A 26 14.08 -25.09 -7.67
C ASN A 26 14.21 -23.82 -6.83
N ASP A 27 15.18 -22.98 -7.15
CA ASP A 27 15.15 -21.55 -6.83
C ASP A 27 13.98 -20.96 -7.62
N VAL A 28 12.78 -21.13 -7.10
CA VAL A 28 11.70 -20.22 -7.39
C VAL A 28 12.18 -18.91 -6.81
N ALA A 29 12.69 -18.03 -7.67
CA ALA A 29 13.07 -16.68 -7.28
C ALA A 29 11.87 -16.11 -6.53
N SER A 30 11.95 -16.05 -5.20
CA SER A 30 10.90 -15.50 -4.37
C SER A 30 10.76 -14.05 -4.80
N THR A 31 9.58 -13.68 -5.28
CA THR A 31 9.27 -12.27 -5.56
C THR A 31 9.66 -11.48 -4.30
N PRO A 32 10.47 -10.40 -4.43
CA PRO A 32 10.87 -9.63 -3.26
C PRO A 32 9.64 -9.23 -2.44
N ALA A 33 9.73 -9.38 -1.12
CA ALA A 33 8.65 -8.96 -0.24
C ALA A 33 8.34 -7.49 -0.47
N LEU A 34 7.04 -7.14 -0.53
CA LEU A 34 6.59 -5.75 -0.65
C LEU A 34 6.81 -5.01 0.66
N ASN A 35 7.24 -3.76 0.60
CA ASN A 35 7.29 -2.87 1.76
C ASN A 35 6.25 -1.76 1.60
N VAL A 36 5.26 -1.75 2.48
CA VAL A 36 4.11 -0.84 2.35
C VAL A 36 3.96 0.04 3.59
N VAL A 37 3.89 1.34 3.36
CA VAL A 37 3.54 2.33 4.39
C VAL A 37 2.02 2.50 4.40
N VAL A 38 1.40 2.30 5.56
CA VAL A 38 -0.03 2.55 5.79
C VAL A 38 -0.20 3.73 6.73
N ALA A 39 -0.52 4.89 6.19
CA ALA A 39 -0.80 6.12 6.95
C ALA A 39 -2.27 6.14 7.39
N GLY A 40 -2.53 6.35 8.69
CA GLY A 40 -3.87 6.20 9.28
C GLY A 40 -4.19 4.75 9.64
N SER A 41 -3.17 3.98 9.99
CA SER A 41 -3.22 2.53 10.19
C SER A 41 -4.09 2.08 11.38
N THR A 42 -4.32 2.93 12.36
CA THR A 42 -5.14 2.60 13.54
C THR A 42 -6.63 2.77 13.33
N SER A 43 -7.08 3.36 12.22
CA SER A 43 -8.50 3.42 11.85
C SER A 43 -9.04 2.03 11.49
N ALA A 44 -10.36 1.83 11.50
CA ALA A 44 -10.96 0.56 11.08
C ALA A 44 -10.54 0.14 9.65
N ALA A 45 -10.47 1.11 8.72
CA ALA A 45 -9.96 0.87 7.38
C ALA A 45 -8.45 0.54 7.37
N GLY A 46 -7.67 1.27 8.18
CA GLY A 46 -6.23 1.05 8.31
C GLY A 46 -5.91 -0.35 8.83
N GLN A 47 -6.58 -0.79 9.88
CA GLN A 47 -6.41 -2.14 10.45
C GLN A 47 -6.76 -3.24 9.43
N ALA A 48 -7.87 -3.07 8.70
CA ALA A 48 -8.26 -4.02 7.66
C ALA A 48 -7.22 -4.09 6.52
N VAL A 49 -6.67 -2.93 6.10
CA VAL A 49 -5.64 -2.85 5.07
C VAL A 49 -4.32 -3.47 5.55
N VAL A 50 -3.90 -3.19 6.78
CA VAL A 50 -2.71 -3.82 7.40
C VAL A 50 -2.85 -5.34 7.38
N ALA A 51 -3.99 -5.88 7.84
CA ALA A 51 -4.24 -7.31 7.86
C ALA A 51 -4.20 -7.95 6.46
N ALA A 52 -4.78 -7.30 5.45
CA ALA A 52 -4.79 -7.80 4.07
C ALA A 52 -3.39 -7.79 3.44
N LEU A 53 -2.60 -6.74 3.67
CA LEU A 53 -1.23 -6.64 3.16
C LEU A 53 -0.31 -7.69 3.81
N LEU A 54 -0.42 -7.90 5.11
CA LEU A 54 0.32 -8.96 5.81
C LEU A 54 -0.05 -10.35 5.29
N ALA A 55 -1.34 -10.61 5.06
CA ALA A 55 -1.82 -11.86 4.47
C ALA A 55 -1.27 -12.08 3.04
N ALA A 56 -0.97 -11.00 2.31
CA ALA A 56 -0.29 -11.03 1.01
C ALA A 56 1.25 -11.13 1.13
N GLY A 57 1.81 -11.23 2.34
CA GLY A 57 3.24 -11.37 2.58
C GLY A 57 4.04 -10.07 2.53
N ALA A 58 3.39 -8.90 2.65
CA ALA A 58 4.06 -7.61 2.69
C ALA A 58 4.63 -7.32 4.09
N GLY A 59 5.78 -6.63 4.16
CA GLY A 59 6.22 -5.91 5.34
C GLY A 59 5.45 -4.58 5.45
N VAL A 60 4.91 -4.28 6.64
CA VAL A 60 4.04 -3.12 6.83
C VAL A 60 4.61 -2.14 7.84
N ALA A 61 4.86 -0.91 7.38
CA ALA A 61 5.11 0.25 8.24
C ALA A 61 3.75 0.88 8.59
N ALA A 62 3.26 0.63 9.80
CA ALA A 62 2.02 1.19 10.30
C ALA A 62 2.26 2.58 10.90
N VAL A 63 1.62 3.60 10.34
CA VAL A 63 1.86 5.00 10.73
C VAL A 63 0.58 5.66 11.23
N ASP A 64 0.65 6.25 12.43
CA ASP A 64 -0.45 7.04 13.01
C ASP A 64 0.10 8.06 14.03
N LEU A 65 -0.78 8.88 14.61
CA LEU A 65 -0.48 9.78 15.74
C LEU A 65 -0.61 9.09 17.09
N ASP A 66 -1.47 8.07 17.20
CA ASP A 66 -1.78 7.38 18.46
C ASP A 66 -0.83 6.21 18.70
N ALA A 67 0.20 6.46 19.51
CA ALA A 67 1.22 5.47 19.84
C ALA A 67 0.64 4.22 20.52
N ALA A 68 -0.35 4.38 21.41
CA ALA A 68 -0.93 3.25 22.13
C ALA A 68 -1.69 2.31 21.20
N ARG A 69 -2.50 2.87 20.27
CA ARG A 69 -3.20 2.07 19.27
C ARG A 69 -2.28 1.44 18.22
N LEU A 70 -1.15 2.09 17.91
CA LEU A 70 -0.11 1.51 17.07
C LEU A 70 0.56 0.32 17.74
N GLU A 71 0.86 0.43 19.02
CA GLU A 71 1.45 -0.67 19.78
C GLU A 71 0.48 -1.86 19.91
N GLU A 72 -0.81 -1.60 20.17
CA GLU A 72 -1.86 -2.62 20.14
C GLU A 72 -1.95 -3.31 18.76
N LEU A 73 -1.89 -2.53 17.67
CA LEU A 73 -1.91 -3.07 16.31
C LEU A 73 -0.71 -3.99 16.06
N ALA A 74 0.50 -3.59 16.47
CA ALA A 74 1.71 -4.38 16.32
C ALA A 74 1.72 -5.64 17.19
N GLN A 75 1.12 -5.61 18.39
CA GLN A 75 0.96 -6.80 19.23
C GLN A 75 0.00 -7.84 18.63
N ASN A 76 -0.98 -7.39 17.85
CA ASN A 76 -1.98 -8.25 17.23
C ASN A 76 -1.58 -8.80 15.86
N HIS A 77 -0.48 -8.29 15.27
CA HIS A 77 -0.06 -8.64 13.92
C HIS A 77 1.46 -8.76 13.80
N ASP A 78 1.96 -9.97 13.67
CA ASP A 78 3.37 -10.22 13.35
C ASP A 78 3.72 -9.58 11.99
N GLY A 79 4.90 -8.92 11.91
CA GLY A 79 5.37 -8.26 10.67
C GLY A 79 4.94 -6.80 10.52
N VAL A 80 4.24 -6.22 11.50
CA VAL A 80 3.96 -4.78 11.56
C VAL A 80 5.09 -4.06 12.30
N ILE A 81 5.61 -2.99 11.70
CA ILE A 81 6.51 -2.06 12.41
C ILE A 81 5.75 -0.75 12.65
N PRO A 82 5.49 -0.38 13.92
CA PRO A 82 4.74 0.82 14.27
C PRO A 82 5.62 2.07 14.26
N TYR A 83 5.10 3.16 13.69
CA TYR A 83 5.74 4.48 13.68
C TYR A 83 4.76 5.56 14.11
N THR A 84 5.03 6.19 15.24
CA THR A 84 4.29 7.40 15.65
C THR A 84 4.83 8.61 14.91
N CYS A 85 4.01 9.24 14.06
CA CYS A 85 4.43 10.37 13.25
C CYS A 85 3.32 11.39 13.02
N ASN A 86 3.64 12.68 13.21
CA ASN A 86 2.78 13.76 12.75
C ASN A 86 3.02 14.02 11.25
N LEU A 87 2.19 13.44 10.41
CA LEU A 87 2.27 13.53 8.96
C LEU A 87 2.01 14.96 8.42
N ALA A 88 1.45 15.86 9.23
CA ALA A 88 1.31 17.26 8.88
C ALA A 88 2.63 18.04 8.97
N ASN A 89 3.65 17.50 9.63
CA ASN A 89 4.98 18.08 9.73
C ASN A 89 5.93 17.40 8.73
N LEU A 90 6.44 18.15 7.75
CA LEU A 90 7.29 17.59 6.68
C LEU A 90 8.59 16.98 7.22
N GLU A 91 9.27 17.65 8.16
CA GLU A 91 10.52 17.14 8.77
C GLU A 91 10.29 15.80 9.50
N SER A 92 9.13 15.66 10.17
CA SER A 92 8.75 14.40 10.81
C SER A 92 8.55 13.28 9.78
N VAL A 93 7.97 13.59 8.61
CA VAL A 93 7.79 12.61 7.53
C VAL A 93 9.14 12.23 6.90
N GLU A 94 10.07 13.16 6.75
CA GLU A 94 11.43 12.86 6.26
C GLU A 94 12.18 11.91 7.21
N LYS A 95 12.08 12.13 8.52
CA LYS A 95 12.63 11.24 9.55
C LYS A 95 11.96 9.86 9.53
N LEU A 96 10.64 9.84 9.41
CA LEU A 96 9.87 8.59 9.23
C LEU A 96 10.38 7.79 8.03
N ALA A 97 10.53 8.42 6.88
CA ALA A 97 10.96 7.74 5.67
C ALA A 97 12.38 7.19 5.79
N ALA A 98 13.29 7.91 6.47
CA ALA A 98 14.62 7.39 6.76
C ALA A 98 14.57 6.15 7.67
N ALA A 99 13.74 6.15 8.71
CA ALA A 99 13.54 5.01 9.59
C ALA A 99 12.93 3.80 8.86
N VAL A 100 11.86 4.01 8.08
CA VAL A 100 11.22 2.95 7.29
C VAL A 100 12.20 2.31 6.31
N ARG A 101 13.00 3.12 5.59
CA ARG A 101 14.03 2.59 4.67
C ARG A 101 15.12 1.80 5.40
N SER A 102 15.48 2.20 6.61
CA SER A 102 16.44 1.47 7.45
C SER A 102 15.91 0.12 7.91
N ASP A 103 14.64 0.06 8.30
CA ASP A 103 14.05 -1.10 8.97
C ASP A 103 13.46 -2.11 7.98
N LEU A 104 12.85 -1.63 6.88
CA LEU A 104 12.18 -2.45 5.86
C LEU A 104 12.87 -2.42 4.49
N GLY A 105 13.64 -1.39 4.19
CA GLY A 105 14.18 -1.14 2.85
C GLY A 105 13.33 -0.15 2.04
N PRO A 106 13.56 -0.09 0.70
CA PRO A 106 12.80 0.77 -0.20
C PRO A 106 11.29 0.49 -0.12
N VAL A 107 10.48 1.55 -0.26
CA VAL A 107 9.03 1.47 -0.13
C VAL A 107 8.38 1.23 -1.50
N ASP A 108 7.58 0.16 -1.59
CA ASP A 108 6.80 -0.18 -2.80
C ASP A 108 5.39 0.39 -2.77
N GLY A 109 4.84 0.65 -1.58
CA GLY A 109 3.47 1.12 -1.42
C GLY A 109 3.31 2.24 -0.39
N LEU A 110 2.52 3.25 -0.73
CA LEU A 110 2.01 4.25 0.20
C LEU A 110 0.48 4.24 0.15
N ILE A 111 -0.14 3.68 1.18
CA ILE A 111 -1.58 3.65 1.34
C ILE A 111 -1.96 4.73 2.35
N HIS A 112 -2.54 5.83 1.84
CA HIS A 112 -2.85 7.00 2.66
C HIS A 112 -4.35 7.03 3.01
N LEU A 113 -4.65 6.66 4.26
CA LEU A 113 -6.02 6.56 4.80
C LEU A 113 -6.32 7.64 5.84
N VAL A 114 -5.39 8.59 6.02
CA VAL A 114 -5.60 9.69 6.97
C VAL A 114 -6.71 10.60 6.46
N GLY A 115 -7.63 10.93 7.35
CA GLY A 115 -8.74 11.79 7.02
C GLY A 115 -9.78 11.85 8.12
N GLY A 116 -10.95 12.28 7.75
CA GLY A 116 -12.09 12.44 8.66
C GLY A 116 -13.21 13.14 7.91
N TRP A 117 -14.32 13.34 8.60
CA TRP A 117 -15.45 14.08 8.08
C TRP A 117 -15.81 15.21 9.04
N ARG A 118 -16.07 16.37 8.47
CA ARG A 118 -16.68 17.53 9.12
C ARG A 118 -17.72 18.10 8.18
N GLY A 119 -18.81 18.62 8.72
CA GLY A 119 -19.87 19.25 7.95
C GLY A 119 -20.54 20.36 8.76
N GLY A 120 -21.23 21.24 8.05
CA GLY A 120 -21.96 22.37 8.63
C GLY A 120 -23.39 22.49 8.10
N ASP A 121 -24.11 23.46 8.62
CA ASP A 121 -25.50 23.78 8.21
C ASP A 121 -25.46 24.72 6.99
N GLY A 122 -25.30 24.14 5.80
CA GLY A 122 -25.22 24.91 4.55
C GLY A 122 -23.89 25.62 4.36
N ILE A 123 -23.83 26.55 3.40
CA ILE A 123 -22.58 27.27 3.06
C ILE A 123 -22.23 28.28 4.17
N THR A 124 -23.17 28.99 4.71
CA THR A 124 -22.93 29.98 5.76
C THR A 124 -22.62 29.36 7.13
N GLY A 125 -22.90 28.06 7.30
CA GLY A 125 -22.58 27.30 8.50
C GLY A 125 -21.27 26.57 8.44
N GLN A 126 -20.46 26.73 7.37
CA GLN A 126 -19.09 26.18 7.32
C GLN A 126 -18.19 26.97 8.29
N LYS A 127 -17.37 26.25 9.06
CA LYS A 127 -16.47 26.82 10.06
C LYS A 127 -15.02 26.74 9.61
N ASP A 128 -14.23 27.77 9.89
CA ASP A 128 -12.82 27.82 9.56
C ASP A 128 -12.03 26.70 10.28
N GLU A 129 -12.38 26.39 11.54
CA GLU A 129 -11.74 25.33 12.32
C GLU A 129 -11.98 23.96 11.68
N ASP A 130 -13.17 23.69 11.12
CA ASP A 130 -13.46 22.45 10.42
C ASP A 130 -12.71 22.38 9.08
N TRP A 131 -12.58 23.49 8.37
CA TRP A 131 -11.74 23.60 7.17
C TRP A 131 -10.28 23.29 7.49
N ASP A 132 -9.70 23.91 8.51
CA ASP A 132 -8.31 23.73 8.91
C ASP A 132 -8.02 22.28 9.30
N VAL A 133 -8.92 21.64 10.04
CA VAL A 133 -8.83 20.22 10.40
C VAL A 133 -8.87 19.33 9.16
N LEU A 134 -9.82 19.53 8.26
CA LEU A 134 -9.96 18.75 7.03
C LEU A 134 -8.76 18.95 6.09
N HIS A 135 -8.36 20.21 5.86
CA HIS A 135 -7.21 20.53 5.03
C HIS A 135 -5.94 19.92 5.58
N THR A 136 -5.71 20.03 6.87
CA THR A 136 -4.51 19.49 7.52
C THR A 136 -4.50 17.96 7.46
N SER A 137 -5.59 17.32 7.90
CA SER A 137 -5.63 15.86 8.01
C SER A 137 -5.70 15.13 6.66
N ILE A 138 -6.33 15.72 5.64
CA ILE A 138 -6.49 15.08 4.33
C ILE A 138 -5.40 15.54 3.36
N MET A 139 -5.28 16.86 3.15
CA MET A 139 -4.44 17.39 2.08
C MET A 139 -2.97 17.55 2.49
N THR A 140 -2.71 18.16 3.67
CA THR A 140 -1.31 18.43 4.10
C THR A 140 -0.57 17.13 4.35
N THR A 141 -1.20 16.15 5.02
CA THR A 141 -0.59 14.85 5.29
C THR A 141 -0.32 14.06 4.01
N LEU A 142 -1.28 14.03 3.07
CA LEU A 142 -1.11 13.39 1.76
C LEU A 142 0.04 14.02 0.96
N ARG A 143 0.07 15.36 0.90
CA ARG A 143 1.09 16.10 0.19
C ARG A 143 2.50 15.84 0.76
N ASN A 144 2.64 15.80 2.08
CA ASN A 144 3.92 15.54 2.72
C ASN A 144 4.38 14.10 2.48
N THR A 145 3.52 13.12 2.75
CA THR A 145 3.87 11.69 2.61
C THR A 145 4.17 11.32 1.16
N SER A 146 3.31 11.72 0.22
CA SER A 146 3.51 11.40 -1.19
C SER A 146 4.79 12.02 -1.76
N ARG A 147 5.15 13.25 -1.38
CA ARG A 147 6.39 13.90 -1.82
C ARG A 147 7.64 13.19 -1.31
N VAL A 148 7.62 12.75 -0.06
CA VAL A 148 8.79 12.13 0.58
C VAL A 148 9.00 10.69 0.11
N PHE A 149 7.92 9.95 -0.13
CA PHE A 149 7.99 8.56 -0.62
C PHE A 149 7.95 8.44 -2.17
N TYR A 150 7.70 9.54 -2.89
CA TYR A 150 7.64 9.51 -4.36
C TYR A 150 8.86 8.86 -5.02
N PRO A 151 10.12 9.16 -4.59
CA PRO A 151 11.30 8.56 -5.22
C PRO A 151 11.35 7.03 -5.06
N ASP A 152 10.91 6.49 -3.92
CA ASP A 152 10.85 5.04 -3.71
C ASP A 152 9.80 4.41 -4.62
N LEU A 153 8.60 5.00 -4.66
CA LEU A 153 7.49 4.51 -5.47
C LEU A 153 7.82 4.54 -6.97
N GLU A 154 8.51 5.60 -7.42
CA GLU A 154 8.94 5.73 -8.82
C GLU A 154 10.00 4.68 -9.19
N ALA A 155 10.93 4.40 -8.28
CA ALA A 155 12.00 3.43 -8.48
C ALA A 155 11.53 1.97 -8.32
N SER A 156 10.41 1.74 -7.65
CA SER A 156 9.90 0.39 -7.38
C SER A 156 9.40 -0.29 -8.66
N PRO A 157 9.66 -1.61 -8.83
CA PRO A 157 9.06 -2.40 -9.90
C PRO A 157 7.54 -2.59 -9.75
N ARG A 158 6.97 -2.21 -8.59
CA ARG A 158 5.54 -2.32 -8.25
C ARG A 158 5.07 -1.14 -7.41
N GLY A 159 5.48 0.09 -7.74
CA GLY A 159 5.17 1.29 -6.98
C GLY A 159 3.66 1.59 -6.93
N ARG A 160 3.08 1.77 -5.75
CA ARG A 160 1.65 2.08 -5.58
C ARG A 160 1.42 3.21 -4.59
N LEU A 161 0.71 4.25 -5.04
CA LEU A 161 0.07 5.24 -4.17
C LEU A 161 -1.44 5.02 -4.21
N ALA A 162 -2.10 4.89 -3.08
CA ALA A 162 -3.55 4.84 -3.03
C ALA A 162 -4.10 5.76 -1.94
N ILE A 163 -5.24 6.40 -2.25
CA ILE A 163 -6.05 7.16 -1.29
C ILE A 163 -7.50 6.69 -1.30
N VAL A 164 -8.22 7.00 -0.24
CA VAL A 164 -9.68 6.90 -0.20
C VAL A 164 -10.28 8.28 -0.32
N SER A 165 -11.07 8.49 -1.36
CA SER A 165 -11.89 9.68 -1.58
C SER A 165 -13.37 9.36 -1.40
N ALA A 166 -14.22 10.34 -1.65
CA ALA A 166 -15.65 10.20 -1.47
C ALA A 166 -16.43 10.61 -2.72
N THR A 167 -17.61 10.00 -2.92
CA THR A 167 -18.53 10.44 -3.98
C THR A 167 -18.89 11.92 -3.85
N ALA A 168 -18.80 12.48 -2.65
CA ALA A 168 -19.00 13.90 -2.35
C ALA A 168 -17.98 14.81 -3.07
N ALA A 169 -16.79 14.33 -3.45
CA ALA A 169 -15.83 15.13 -4.20
C ALA A 169 -16.37 15.56 -5.58
N ALA A 170 -17.14 14.69 -6.23
CA ALA A 170 -17.79 14.98 -7.52
C ALA A 170 -19.25 15.50 -7.35
N ASN A 171 -19.90 15.24 -6.22
CA ASN A 171 -21.29 15.61 -5.94
C ASN A 171 -21.38 16.35 -4.60
N PRO A 172 -20.84 17.58 -4.51
CA PRO A 172 -20.79 18.32 -3.26
C PRO A 172 -22.20 18.75 -2.81
N THR A 173 -22.38 18.82 -1.49
CA THR A 173 -23.57 19.39 -0.86
C THR A 173 -23.20 20.65 -0.09
N ALA A 174 -24.15 21.55 0.13
CA ALA A 174 -23.89 22.78 0.87
C ALA A 174 -23.35 22.52 2.29
N GLY A 175 -23.88 21.51 3.00
CA GLY A 175 -23.41 21.12 4.33
C GLY A 175 -22.06 20.40 4.34
N GLY A 176 -21.65 19.79 3.25
CA GLY A 176 -20.36 19.10 3.08
C GLY A 176 -19.35 19.85 2.22
N ALA A 177 -19.53 21.16 1.99
CA ALA A 177 -18.76 21.92 1.02
C ALA A 177 -17.25 21.89 1.31
N SER A 178 -16.82 22.14 2.54
CA SER A 178 -15.40 22.09 2.97
C SER A 178 -14.81 20.71 2.76
N TYR A 179 -15.50 19.66 3.19
CA TYR A 179 -15.06 18.28 3.01
C TYR A 179 -14.90 17.91 1.53
N SER A 180 -15.93 18.22 0.72
CA SER A 180 -15.93 17.93 -0.71
C SER A 180 -14.81 18.65 -1.45
N ALA A 181 -14.55 19.92 -1.11
CA ALA A 181 -13.48 20.71 -1.70
C ALA A 181 -12.09 20.11 -1.41
N VAL A 182 -11.84 19.72 -0.14
CA VAL A 182 -10.56 19.12 0.24
C VAL A 182 -10.39 17.74 -0.39
N LYS A 183 -11.46 16.92 -0.48
CA LYS A 183 -11.40 15.63 -1.19
C LYS A 183 -11.14 15.80 -2.69
N ALA A 184 -11.76 16.76 -3.34
CA ALA A 184 -11.50 17.06 -4.75
C ALA A 184 -10.05 17.53 -4.96
N ALA A 185 -9.50 18.36 -4.06
CA ALA A 185 -8.10 18.77 -4.10
C ALA A 185 -7.14 17.58 -3.92
N SER A 186 -7.46 16.64 -3.02
CA SER A 186 -6.63 15.44 -2.83
C SER A 186 -6.66 14.50 -4.04
N GLU A 187 -7.79 14.36 -4.72
CA GLU A 187 -7.87 13.63 -5.99
C GLU A 187 -7.01 14.28 -7.08
N ALA A 188 -7.13 15.61 -7.24
CA ALA A 188 -6.31 16.35 -8.21
C ALA A 188 -4.80 16.20 -7.93
N TRP A 189 -4.39 16.19 -6.65
CA TRP A 189 -3.01 15.94 -6.25
C TRP A 189 -2.54 14.54 -6.68
N VAL A 190 -3.33 13.50 -6.44
CA VAL A 190 -3.00 12.11 -6.80
C VAL A 190 -2.92 11.94 -8.32
N LEU A 191 -3.78 12.61 -9.08
CA LEU A 191 -3.70 12.63 -10.55
C LEU A 191 -2.41 13.31 -11.03
N GLY A 192 -1.93 14.35 -10.32
CA GLY A 192 -0.61 14.93 -10.58
C GLY A 192 0.54 13.96 -10.29
N VAL A 193 0.45 13.16 -9.22
CA VAL A 193 1.43 12.09 -8.96
C VAL A 193 1.39 11.03 -10.06
N ALA A 194 0.20 10.65 -10.53
CA ALA A 194 0.03 9.71 -11.65
C ALA A 194 0.67 10.21 -12.95
N ASP A 195 0.52 11.49 -13.27
CA ASP A 195 1.19 12.13 -14.42
C ASP A 195 2.71 12.10 -14.25
N GLY A 196 3.21 12.34 -13.03
CA GLY A 196 4.63 12.22 -12.71
C GLY A 196 5.19 10.82 -12.99
N PHE A 197 4.50 9.76 -12.55
CA PHE A 197 4.89 8.38 -12.84
C PHE A 197 4.88 8.09 -14.35
N SER A 198 3.82 8.51 -15.06
CA SER A 198 3.76 8.34 -16.51
C SER A 198 4.90 9.05 -17.22
N THR A 199 5.23 10.26 -16.80
CA THR A 199 6.31 11.06 -17.42
C THR A 199 7.68 10.42 -17.15
N ALA A 200 7.94 9.99 -15.93
CA ALA A 200 9.22 9.39 -15.54
C ALA A 200 9.45 8.01 -16.17
N GLN A 201 8.39 7.23 -16.39
CA GLN A 201 8.47 5.82 -16.79
C GLN A 201 8.05 5.55 -18.25
N SER A 202 7.63 6.54 -19.04
CA SER A 202 7.12 6.32 -20.40
C SER A 202 8.20 5.86 -21.42
N GLY A 203 9.47 6.08 -21.12
CA GLY A 203 10.56 5.86 -22.09
C GLY A 203 10.49 6.81 -23.30
N HIS A 204 11.20 6.47 -24.37
CA HIS A 204 11.12 7.18 -25.66
C HIS A 204 10.09 6.51 -26.57
N LYS A 205 9.51 7.26 -27.53
CA LYS A 205 8.55 6.72 -28.51
C LYS A 205 9.11 5.52 -29.28
N THR A 206 10.42 5.46 -29.48
CA THR A 206 11.13 4.37 -30.17
C THR A 206 11.51 3.21 -29.24
N GLU A 207 11.53 3.45 -27.93
CA GLU A 207 11.86 2.48 -26.88
C GLU A 207 10.92 2.69 -25.70
N PRO A 208 9.65 2.29 -25.83
CA PRO A 208 8.68 2.41 -24.75
C PRO A 208 9.10 1.52 -23.58
N LYS A 209 9.02 2.06 -22.37
CA LYS A 209 9.21 1.31 -21.14
C LYS A 209 7.86 0.94 -20.55
N GLU A 210 7.80 -0.21 -19.91
CA GLU A 210 6.64 -0.61 -19.13
C GLU A 210 6.53 0.27 -17.89
N GLN A 211 5.34 0.82 -17.65
CA GLN A 211 5.05 1.58 -16.44
C GLN A 211 4.94 0.63 -15.25
N THR A 212 5.73 0.88 -14.20
CA THR A 212 5.76 0.06 -12.99
C THR A 212 5.03 0.68 -11.82
N SER A 213 4.83 2.01 -11.83
CA SER A 213 4.21 2.75 -10.73
C SER A 213 2.84 3.27 -11.08
N ALA A 214 1.93 3.27 -10.11
CA ALA A 214 0.58 3.77 -10.27
C ALA A 214 0.09 4.54 -9.03
N ALA A 215 -0.70 5.59 -9.27
CA ALA A 215 -1.46 6.32 -8.26
C ALA A 215 -2.95 6.13 -8.50
N VAL A 216 -3.69 5.72 -7.47
CA VAL A 216 -5.08 5.28 -7.54
C VAL A 216 -5.94 6.01 -6.51
N VAL A 217 -7.15 6.40 -6.91
CA VAL A 217 -8.16 6.97 -6.03
C VAL A 217 -9.31 5.98 -5.87
N PHE A 218 -9.49 5.42 -4.68
CA PHE A 218 -10.71 4.70 -4.34
C PHE A 218 -11.81 5.67 -3.95
N VAL A 219 -12.97 5.56 -4.57
CA VAL A 219 -14.11 6.45 -4.32
C VAL A 219 -15.22 5.65 -3.65
N VAL A 220 -15.59 6.05 -2.43
CA VAL A 220 -16.64 5.41 -1.65
C VAL A 220 -17.72 6.41 -1.28
N LYS A 221 -18.94 5.97 -1.02
CA LYS A 221 -19.96 6.81 -0.40
C LYS A 221 -19.66 7.03 1.08
N ALA A 222 -19.35 5.96 1.78
CA ALA A 222 -18.85 5.92 3.16
C ALA A 222 -18.26 4.53 3.42
N LEU A 223 -17.40 4.43 4.41
CA LEU A 223 -16.89 3.15 4.88
C LEU A 223 -17.77 2.60 6.00
N LEU A 224 -17.81 1.28 6.11
CA LEU A 224 -18.56 0.51 7.09
C LEU A 224 -17.66 -0.55 7.70
N ASP A 225 -17.67 -0.67 9.01
CA ASP A 225 -17.03 -1.76 9.75
C ASP A 225 -18.06 -2.60 10.53
N ASP A 226 -17.58 -3.70 11.12
CA ASP A 226 -18.44 -4.60 11.88
C ASP A 226 -18.99 -3.93 13.17
N ALA A 227 -18.19 -3.08 13.84
CA ALA A 227 -18.62 -2.35 15.03
C ALA A 227 -19.78 -1.37 14.72
N MET A 228 -19.75 -0.69 13.57
CA MET A 228 -20.85 0.16 13.13
C MET A 228 -22.15 -0.63 12.87
N LYS A 229 -22.03 -1.86 12.33
CA LYS A 229 -23.20 -2.74 12.14
C LYS A 229 -23.78 -3.21 13.47
N GLU A 230 -22.92 -3.61 14.39
CA GLU A 230 -23.32 -4.04 15.73
C GLU A 230 -23.96 -2.92 16.55
N ALA A 231 -23.41 -1.70 16.44
CA ALA A 231 -23.96 -0.52 17.13
C ALA A 231 -25.33 -0.09 16.57
N ALA A 232 -25.66 -0.46 15.33
CA ALA A 232 -26.91 -0.08 14.68
C ALA A 232 -27.55 -1.24 13.88
N PRO A 233 -27.95 -2.35 14.51
CA PRO A 233 -28.35 -3.60 13.82
C PRO A 233 -29.60 -3.45 12.95
N HIS A 234 -30.46 -2.44 13.21
CA HIS A 234 -31.66 -2.18 12.41
C HIS A 234 -31.40 -1.19 11.26
N ARG A 235 -30.21 -0.57 11.21
CA ARG A 235 -29.86 0.41 10.18
C ARG A 235 -29.41 -0.29 8.91
N LYS A 236 -29.98 0.11 7.77
CA LYS A 236 -29.45 -0.25 6.45
C LYS A 236 -28.38 0.74 6.06
N PHE A 237 -27.30 0.26 5.44
CA PHE A 237 -26.15 1.06 4.99
C PHE A 237 -26.03 1.00 3.45
N PRO A 238 -27.01 1.52 2.67
CA PRO A 238 -27.02 1.36 1.22
C PRO A 238 -25.86 2.13 0.57
N GLY A 239 -25.06 1.42 -0.22
CA GLY A 239 -23.90 1.97 -0.93
C GLY A 239 -22.71 2.29 -0.02
N TYR A 240 -22.67 1.74 1.19
CA TYR A 240 -21.46 1.78 2.02
C TYR A 240 -20.55 0.62 1.65
N THR A 241 -19.25 0.90 1.51
CA THR A 241 -18.23 -0.10 1.25
C THR A 241 -17.69 -0.64 2.57
N HIS A 242 -17.65 -1.96 2.72
CA HIS A 242 -17.06 -2.56 3.91
C HIS A 242 -15.53 -2.39 3.91
N VAL A 243 -14.92 -2.11 5.07
CA VAL A 243 -13.47 -1.89 5.17
C VAL A 243 -12.64 -3.08 4.69
N LYS A 244 -13.16 -4.32 4.82
CA LYS A 244 -12.51 -5.54 4.30
C LYS A 244 -12.49 -5.56 2.77
N GLU A 245 -13.58 -5.15 2.12
CA GLU A 245 -13.66 -5.03 0.66
C GLU A 245 -12.65 -3.99 0.14
N LEU A 246 -12.57 -2.82 0.77
CA LEU A 246 -11.55 -1.83 0.46
C LEU A 246 -10.14 -2.41 0.61
N ALA A 247 -9.88 -3.15 1.68
CA ALA A 247 -8.58 -3.75 1.97
C ALA A 247 -8.17 -4.79 0.90
N GLU A 248 -9.10 -5.62 0.44
CA GLU A 248 -8.90 -6.59 -0.64
C GLU A 248 -8.54 -5.87 -1.95
N HIS A 249 -9.26 -4.80 -2.31
CA HIS A 249 -8.95 -3.99 -3.49
C HIS A 249 -7.57 -3.32 -3.39
N ILE A 250 -7.17 -2.85 -2.21
CA ILE A 250 -5.86 -2.23 -2.00
C ILE A 250 -4.74 -3.29 -2.13
N ALA A 251 -4.90 -4.46 -1.53
CA ALA A 251 -3.91 -5.54 -1.66
C ALA A 251 -3.74 -5.98 -3.13
N ALA A 252 -4.84 -6.09 -3.88
CA ALA A 252 -4.83 -6.47 -5.29
C ALA A 252 -4.14 -5.45 -6.23
N LEU A 253 -3.91 -4.21 -5.79
CA LEU A 253 -3.16 -3.22 -6.59
C LEU A 253 -1.76 -3.70 -6.97
N PHE A 254 -1.12 -4.48 -6.10
CA PHE A 254 0.26 -4.92 -6.30
C PHE A 254 0.40 -6.06 -7.31
N ASP A 255 -0.69 -6.73 -7.65
CA ASP A 255 -0.74 -7.82 -8.64
C ASP A 255 -1.21 -7.34 -10.02
N ALA A 256 -1.75 -6.13 -10.10
CA ALA A 256 -2.28 -5.58 -11.35
C ALA A 256 -1.24 -4.71 -12.09
N PRO A 257 -1.23 -4.72 -13.44
CA PRO A 257 -0.36 -3.87 -14.24
C PRO A 257 -0.57 -2.38 -13.92
N ALA A 258 0.53 -1.65 -13.68
CA ALA A 258 0.46 -0.22 -13.35
C ALA A 258 -0.24 0.63 -14.42
N SER A 259 -0.04 0.29 -15.70
CA SER A 259 -0.68 0.98 -16.82
C SER A 259 -2.21 0.92 -16.82
N HIS A 260 -2.80 -0.08 -16.17
CA HIS A 260 -4.26 -0.19 -16.02
C HIS A 260 -4.79 0.54 -14.79
N LEU A 261 -3.91 0.87 -13.84
CA LEU A 261 -4.25 1.47 -12.56
C LEU A 261 -3.98 2.96 -12.50
N ASN A 262 -2.90 3.41 -13.14
CA ASN A 262 -2.38 4.75 -12.94
C ASN A 262 -3.37 5.84 -13.36
N GLY A 263 -3.65 6.77 -12.44
CA GLY A 263 -4.60 7.86 -12.66
C GLY A 263 -6.07 7.43 -12.62
N THR A 264 -6.38 6.20 -12.20
CA THR A 264 -7.77 5.72 -12.14
C THR A 264 -8.50 6.17 -10.88
N ARG A 265 -9.82 6.38 -11.04
CA ARG A 265 -10.78 6.53 -9.96
C ARG A 265 -11.65 5.27 -9.90
N GLN A 266 -11.45 4.45 -8.88
CA GLN A 266 -12.15 3.18 -8.71
C GLN A 266 -13.31 3.36 -7.73
N HIS A 267 -14.54 3.23 -8.21
CA HIS A 267 -15.74 3.34 -7.39
C HIS A 267 -16.03 1.99 -6.73
N LEU A 268 -16.06 1.99 -5.40
CA LEU A 268 -16.46 0.85 -4.58
C LEU A 268 -17.84 1.15 -3.98
N ALA A 269 -18.83 0.28 -4.22
CA ALA A 269 -20.20 0.43 -3.71
C ALA A 269 -20.90 -0.93 -3.61
#